data_e607f9a7d7ff6149d1a56f664c78de2e
#
_entry.id   e607f9a7d7ff6149d1a56f664c78de2e
#
_cell.length_a   1.000
_cell.length_b   1.000
_cell.length_c   1.000
_cell.angle_alpha   90.00
_cell.angle_beta   90.00
_cell.angle_gamma   90.00
#
_symmetry.space_group_name_H-M   'P 1'
#
loop_
_entity.id
_entity.type
_entity.pdbx_description
1 polymer ?
#
loop_
_entity_poly.entity_id
_entity_poly.type
_entity_poly.pdbx_seq_one_letter_code
_entity_poly.pdbx_strand_id
1 'polypeptide(L)'
;MRYRWPDGKQSAVVLSFDFDAESGFYFREPEKAKRSLGDLEERRFGPRVGVDRILRLMDRLKMKASFYIPGWTVEHHPAPSKRIRDAGHEIGAHGNMHEAVSFLDKALEEQIMREQLAILKDGLGVVPKGYRSPSWDVNTWTPGILKRHGFLYDTSLMGNDVPYEIDSEEGPLIELPIQWLLDDAPLFRHVYGATNAIADPGRVLQMWSKEFAGMHAENGAFILTCHPFVSGRASRIQLLEDLVAYMRKFRGVWFTTCEEIAKWHASGREAVGATNGAGREAKKPASRRPAARARR
;
A
#
# COMPACT_ATOMS: atom_id res chain seq x y z
N MET A 1 -1.28 20.76 12.15
CA MET A 1 -1.44 19.88 13.34
C MET A 1 -0.58 18.65 13.12
N ARG A 2 0.15 18.17 14.15
CA ARG A 2 0.88 16.92 14.03
C ARG A 2 -0.06 15.73 14.17
N TYR A 3 0.05 14.73 13.32
CA TYR A 3 -0.68 13.47 13.42
C TYR A 3 -0.34 12.76 14.74
N ARG A 4 -1.32 12.16 15.40
CA ARG A 4 -1.11 11.45 16.67
C ARG A 4 -1.17 9.94 16.45
N TRP A 5 -0.09 9.27 16.77
CA TRP A 5 0.00 7.83 16.78
C TRP A 5 -0.39 7.25 18.15
N PRO A 6 -0.75 5.95 18.25
CA PRO A 6 -1.12 5.32 19.53
C PRO A 6 0.03 5.37 20.54
N ASP A 7 -0.32 5.37 21.82
CA ASP A 7 0.61 5.27 22.96
C ASP A 7 1.75 6.27 22.94
N GLY A 8 1.51 7.48 22.40
CA GLY A 8 2.54 8.52 22.29
C GLY A 8 3.68 8.20 21.31
N LYS A 9 3.46 7.27 20.37
CA LYS A 9 4.40 7.01 19.27
C LYS A 9 4.56 8.25 18.41
N GLN A 10 5.70 8.34 17.74
CA GLN A 10 6.03 9.47 16.89
C GLN A 10 5.84 9.18 15.40
N SER A 11 6.02 7.93 14.97
CA SER A 11 5.82 7.52 13.59
C SER A 11 5.34 6.08 13.52
N ALA A 12 4.69 5.72 12.41
CA ALA A 12 4.37 4.34 12.09
C ALA A 12 5.33 3.80 11.01
N VAL A 13 5.63 2.51 11.08
CA VAL A 13 6.45 1.79 10.09
C VAL A 13 5.74 0.50 9.70
N VAL A 14 5.54 0.32 8.41
CA VAL A 14 5.04 -0.92 7.82
C VAL A 14 6.05 -1.45 6.81
N LEU A 15 6.37 -2.73 6.89
CA LEU A 15 6.93 -3.47 5.77
C LEU A 15 5.77 -4.13 5.04
N SER A 16 5.54 -3.75 3.80
CA SER A 16 4.50 -4.34 2.98
C SER A 16 5.09 -5.07 1.77
N PHE A 17 4.38 -6.10 1.31
CA PHE A 17 4.85 -6.97 0.24
C PHE A 17 3.73 -7.23 -0.75
N ASP A 18 3.95 -6.85 -2.02
CA ASP A 18 3.07 -7.17 -3.12
C ASP A 18 3.49 -8.52 -3.69
N PHE A 19 2.70 -9.57 -3.40
CA PHE A 19 3.02 -10.94 -3.80
C PHE A 19 2.39 -11.26 -5.14
N ASP A 20 2.87 -10.63 -6.21
CA ASP A 20 2.34 -10.73 -7.57
C ASP A 20 2.61 -12.09 -8.21
N ALA A 21 3.73 -12.72 -7.90
CA ALA A 21 4.23 -13.87 -8.65
C ALA A 21 4.26 -13.54 -10.16
N GLU A 22 3.68 -14.39 -11.02
CA GLU A 22 3.66 -14.20 -12.47
C GLU A 22 2.41 -13.46 -12.98
N SER A 23 1.41 -13.16 -12.11
CA SER A 23 0.09 -12.64 -12.50
C SER A 23 0.17 -11.45 -13.47
N GLY A 24 0.86 -10.41 -13.08
CA GLY A 24 1.01 -9.20 -13.90
C GLY A 24 1.78 -9.40 -15.20
N PHE A 25 2.59 -10.44 -15.31
CA PHE A 25 3.26 -10.76 -16.55
C PHE A 25 2.31 -11.46 -17.53
N TYR A 26 1.52 -12.42 -17.04
CA TYR A 26 0.48 -13.05 -17.84
C TYR A 26 -0.57 -12.06 -18.32
N PHE A 27 -0.91 -11.07 -17.49
CA PHE A 27 -1.87 -10.04 -17.87
C PHE A 27 -1.33 -9.07 -18.92
N ARG A 28 -0.13 -8.50 -18.68
CA ARG A 28 0.42 -7.44 -19.55
C ARG A 28 1.03 -7.94 -20.83
N GLU A 29 1.62 -9.12 -20.84
CA GLU A 29 2.37 -9.67 -21.97
C GLU A 29 2.03 -11.16 -22.22
N PRO A 30 0.74 -11.50 -22.46
CA PRO A 30 0.29 -12.90 -22.53
C PRO A 30 1.00 -13.71 -23.60
N GLU A 31 1.31 -13.12 -24.75
CA GLU A 31 2.02 -13.81 -25.82
C GLU A 31 3.51 -14.03 -25.49
N LYS A 32 4.13 -13.10 -24.80
CA LYS A 32 5.51 -13.25 -24.34
C LYS A 32 5.59 -14.27 -23.20
N ALA A 33 4.62 -14.29 -22.32
CA ALA A 33 4.55 -15.23 -21.19
C ALA A 33 4.51 -16.71 -21.65
N LYS A 34 3.98 -17.00 -22.84
CA LYS A 34 3.98 -18.35 -23.41
C LYS A 34 5.37 -18.88 -23.77
N ARG A 35 6.39 -18.01 -23.91
CA ARG A 35 7.71 -18.36 -24.46
C ARG A 35 8.91 -17.79 -23.69
N SER A 36 8.73 -16.79 -22.84
CA SER A 36 9.83 -16.16 -22.10
C SER A 36 10.07 -16.85 -20.75
N LEU A 37 10.85 -17.92 -20.77
CA LEU A 37 11.18 -18.65 -19.55
C LEU A 37 11.98 -17.79 -18.55
N GLY A 38 12.85 -16.90 -19.03
CA GLY A 38 13.65 -16.00 -18.17
C GLY A 38 12.78 -15.08 -17.33
N ASP A 39 11.82 -14.40 -17.94
CA ASP A 39 10.88 -13.51 -17.23
C ASP A 39 9.98 -14.29 -16.25
N LEU A 40 9.56 -15.49 -16.61
CA LEU A 40 8.77 -16.34 -15.71
C LEU A 40 9.58 -16.80 -14.50
N GLU A 41 10.81 -17.29 -14.71
CA GLU A 41 11.67 -17.79 -13.62
C GLU A 41 12.11 -16.68 -12.67
N GLU A 42 12.27 -15.43 -13.15
CA GLU A 42 12.51 -14.29 -12.29
C GLU A 42 11.37 -14.13 -11.27
N ARG A 43 10.12 -14.17 -11.73
CA ARG A 43 8.94 -13.98 -10.88
C ARG A 43 8.64 -15.18 -9.99
N ARG A 44 8.85 -16.39 -10.52
CA ARG A 44 8.69 -17.66 -9.78
C ARG A 44 9.66 -17.81 -8.62
N PHE A 45 10.73 -17.03 -8.59
CA PHE A 45 11.58 -16.93 -7.41
C PHE A 45 10.77 -16.47 -6.19
N GLY A 46 9.80 -15.57 -6.35
CA GLY A 46 8.92 -15.09 -5.28
C GLY A 46 8.26 -16.24 -4.52
N PRO A 47 7.36 -17.01 -5.15
CA PRO A 47 6.67 -18.12 -4.49
C PRO A 47 7.58 -19.28 -4.07
N ARG A 48 8.69 -19.54 -4.79
CA ARG A 48 9.59 -20.67 -4.50
C ARG A 48 10.56 -20.40 -3.35
N VAL A 49 11.05 -19.16 -3.22
CA VAL A 49 12.15 -18.83 -2.29
C VAL A 49 11.89 -17.54 -1.53
N GLY A 50 11.41 -16.50 -2.22
CA GLY A 50 11.29 -15.16 -1.69
C GLY A 50 10.37 -15.06 -0.49
N VAL A 51 9.15 -15.62 -0.60
CA VAL A 51 8.17 -15.65 0.50
C VAL A 51 8.77 -16.29 1.75
N ASP A 52 9.38 -17.46 1.62
CA ASP A 52 9.95 -18.17 2.79
C ASP A 52 11.09 -17.40 3.46
N ARG A 53 11.91 -16.67 2.68
CA ARG A 53 12.95 -15.82 3.25
C ARG A 53 12.38 -14.62 3.99
N ILE A 54 11.34 -13.99 3.42
CA ILE A 54 10.65 -12.87 4.06
C ILE A 54 9.97 -13.33 5.34
N LEU A 55 9.25 -14.46 5.33
CA LEU A 55 8.61 -14.98 6.54
C LEU A 55 9.62 -15.27 7.65
N ARG A 56 10.78 -15.88 7.33
CA ARG A 56 11.86 -16.06 8.31
C ARG A 56 12.45 -14.75 8.81
N LEU A 57 12.53 -13.72 7.96
CA LEU A 57 12.97 -12.38 8.38
C LEU A 57 11.97 -11.77 9.35
N MET A 58 10.66 -11.78 9.03
CA MET A 58 9.62 -11.25 9.88
C MET A 58 9.57 -11.95 11.24
N ASP A 59 9.76 -13.27 11.26
CA ASP A 59 9.84 -14.06 12.50
C ASP A 59 11.04 -13.63 13.37
N ARG A 60 12.25 -13.54 12.78
CA ARG A 60 13.46 -13.05 13.51
C ARG A 60 13.27 -11.64 14.04
N LEU A 61 12.63 -10.77 13.26
CA LEU A 61 12.34 -9.39 13.64
C LEU A 61 11.18 -9.29 14.64
N LYS A 62 10.41 -10.36 14.85
CA LYS A 62 9.16 -10.38 15.66
C LYS A 62 8.20 -9.28 15.19
N MET A 63 8.01 -9.16 13.89
CA MET A 63 7.14 -8.18 13.25
C MET A 63 6.05 -8.86 12.42
N LYS A 64 4.91 -8.20 12.32
CA LYS A 64 3.92 -8.50 11.30
C LYS A 64 4.09 -7.55 10.13
N ALA A 65 3.69 -7.99 8.95
CA ALA A 65 3.75 -7.27 7.70
C ALA A 65 2.39 -7.30 7.01
N SER A 66 2.17 -6.43 6.04
CA SER A 66 0.99 -6.44 5.18
C SER A 66 1.37 -7.03 3.81
N PHE A 67 0.62 -8.03 3.36
CA PHE A 67 0.81 -8.67 2.05
C PHE A 67 -0.39 -8.37 1.17
N TYR A 68 -0.16 -7.82 0.00
CA TYR A 68 -1.19 -7.60 -1.02
C TYR A 68 -1.03 -8.68 -2.09
N ILE A 69 -2.09 -9.49 -2.29
CA ILE A 69 -1.98 -10.71 -3.09
C ILE A 69 -3.07 -10.72 -4.16
N PRO A 70 -2.70 -10.79 -5.46
CA PRO A 70 -3.67 -10.99 -6.54
C PRO A 70 -4.42 -12.32 -6.40
N GLY A 71 -5.69 -12.35 -6.81
CA GLY A 71 -6.49 -13.57 -6.78
C GLY A 71 -5.83 -14.72 -7.52
N TRP A 72 -5.34 -14.46 -8.74
CA TRP A 72 -4.58 -15.43 -9.55
C TRP A 72 -3.41 -16.06 -8.78
N THR A 73 -2.68 -15.24 -8.01
CA THR A 73 -1.54 -15.73 -7.22
C THR A 73 -1.98 -16.68 -6.11
N VAL A 74 -3.13 -16.42 -5.48
CA VAL A 74 -3.70 -17.36 -4.49
C VAL A 74 -4.05 -18.69 -5.11
N GLU A 75 -4.65 -18.72 -6.30
CA GLU A 75 -5.02 -19.95 -7.01
C GLU A 75 -3.81 -20.75 -7.48
N HIS A 76 -2.80 -20.08 -8.03
CA HIS A 76 -1.64 -20.75 -8.66
C HIS A 76 -0.49 -21.01 -7.69
N HIS A 77 -0.44 -20.28 -6.59
CA HIS A 77 0.55 -20.43 -5.51
C HIS A 77 -0.12 -20.54 -4.12
N PRO A 78 -1.06 -21.50 -3.92
CA PRO A 78 -1.81 -21.60 -2.68
C PRO A 78 -0.93 -21.90 -1.45
N ALA A 79 0.13 -22.68 -1.61
CA ALA A 79 0.99 -23.06 -0.48
C ALA A 79 1.73 -21.88 0.14
N PRO A 80 2.48 -21.02 -0.59
CA PRO A 80 3.08 -19.82 -0.02
C PRO A 80 2.04 -18.80 0.47
N SER A 81 0.89 -18.63 -0.21
CA SER A 81 -0.19 -17.75 0.23
C SER A 81 -0.77 -18.17 1.58
N LYS A 82 -0.98 -19.48 1.79
CA LYS A 82 -1.41 -20.03 3.07
C LYS A 82 -0.36 -19.84 4.17
N ARG A 83 0.94 -20.03 3.86
CA ARG A 83 2.01 -19.77 4.85
C ARG A 83 2.05 -18.31 5.31
N ILE A 84 1.79 -17.33 4.43
CA ILE A 84 1.69 -15.92 4.80
C ILE A 84 0.55 -15.72 5.79
N ARG A 85 -0.66 -16.24 5.49
CA ARG A 85 -1.82 -16.19 6.37
C ARG A 85 -1.55 -16.87 7.71
N ASP A 86 -1.02 -18.10 7.69
CA ASP A 86 -0.81 -18.93 8.89
C ASP A 86 0.27 -18.33 9.81
N ALA A 87 1.20 -17.58 9.26
CA ALA A 87 2.16 -16.78 10.01
C ALA A 87 1.51 -15.53 10.67
N GLY A 88 0.21 -15.28 10.42
CA GLY A 88 -0.55 -14.19 11.02
C GLY A 88 -0.17 -12.81 10.49
N HIS A 89 0.25 -12.73 9.24
CA HIS A 89 0.42 -11.47 8.52
C HIS A 89 -0.93 -10.98 7.98
N GLU A 90 -1.04 -9.67 7.79
CA GLU A 90 -2.19 -9.08 7.12
C GLU A 90 -2.20 -9.51 5.64
N ILE A 91 -3.39 -9.79 5.10
CA ILE A 91 -3.62 -10.03 3.69
C ILE A 91 -4.60 -9.01 3.16
N GLY A 92 -4.14 -8.16 2.24
CA GLY A 92 -4.91 -7.23 1.43
C GLY A 92 -5.14 -7.75 0.02
N ALA A 93 -6.08 -7.14 -0.68
CA ALA A 93 -6.39 -7.43 -2.08
C ALA A 93 -5.50 -6.62 -3.04
N HIS A 94 -5.18 -7.19 -4.24
CA HIS A 94 -4.26 -6.58 -5.21
C HIS A 94 -4.67 -6.87 -6.67
N GLY A 95 -5.95 -6.68 -7.00
CA GLY A 95 -6.51 -7.09 -8.28
C GLY A 95 -6.61 -8.62 -8.41
N ASN A 96 -7.12 -9.11 -9.53
CA ASN A 96 -7.16 -10.54 -9.79
C ASN A 96 -5.89 -11.01 -10.52
N MET A 97 -5.58 -10.41 -11.66
CA MET A 97 -4.36 -10.71 -12.44
C MET A 97 -3.36 -9.55 -12.44
N HIS A 98 -3.41 -8.68 -11.42
CA HIS A 98 -2.60 -7.46 -11.40
C HIS A 98 -2.92 -6.55 -12.60
N GLU A 99 -4.21 -6.30 -12.82
CA GLU A 99 -4.73 -5.50 -13.93
C GLU A 99 -4.28 -4.04 -13.81
N ALA A 100 -4.06 -3.38 -14.94
CA ALA A 100 -3.83 -1.95 -14.99
C ALA A 100 -5.18 -1.22 -14.84
N VAL A 101 -5.52 -0.87 -13.61
CA VAL A 101 -6.86 -0.40 -13.20
C VAL A 101 -7.32 0.82 -13.98
N SER A 102 -6.43 1.75 -14.31
CA SER A 102 -6.75 2.95 -15.08
C SER A 102 -7.26 2.69 -16.51
N PHE A 103 -7.09 1.48 -17.03
CA PHE A 103 -7.62 1.09 -18.35
C PHE A 103 -8.94 0.30 -18.26
N LEU A 104 -9.44 0.05 -17.05
CA LEU A 104 -10.71 -0.66 -16.85
C LEU A 104 -11.89 0.33 -16.84
N ASP A 105 -13.02 -0.09 -17.38
CA ASP A 105 -14.27 0.59 -17.08
C ASP A 105 -14.80 0.18 -15.70
N LYS A 106 -15.74 0.97 -15.17
CA LYS A 106 -16.29 0.79 -13.82
C LYS A 106 -16.91 -0.60 -13.60
N ALA A 107 -17.58 -1.14 -14.62
CA ALA A 107 -18.28 -2.42 -14.52
C ALA A 107 -17.30 -3.60 -14.48
N LEU A 108 -16.26 -3.54 -15.32
CA LEU A 108 -15.22 -4.57 -15.36
C LEU A 108 -14.35 -4.53 -14.09
N GLU A 109 -14.00 -3.34 -13.60
CA GLU A 109 -13.25 -3.18 -12.34
C GLU A 109 -14.03 -3.78 -11.17
N GLU A 110 -15.34 -3.52 -11.10
CA GLU A 110 -16.19 -4.09 -10.05
C GLU A 110 -16.38 -5.61 -10.19
N GLN A 111 -16.40 -6.15 -11.41
CA GLN A 111 -16.41 -7.58 -11.65
C GLN A 111 -15.11 -8.22 -11.14
N ILE A 112 -13.96 -7.68 -11.51
CA ILE A 112 -12.64 -8.15 -11.06
C ILE A 112 -12.54 -8.09 -9.53
N MET A 113 -13.07 -7.04 -8.91
CA MET A 113 -13.13 -6.91 -7.46
C MET A 113 -13.89 -8.06 -6.81
N ARG A 114 -15.07 -8.41 -7.35
CA ARG A 114 -15.86 -9.54 -6.82
C ARG A 114 -15.13 -10.87 -7.00
N GLU A 115 -14.50 -11.09 -8.15
CA GLU A 115 -13.76 -12.32 -8.45
C GLU A 115 -12.58 -12.50 -7.48
N GLN A 116 -11.73 -11.47 -7.30
CA GLN A 116 -10.59 -11.59 -6.38
C GLN A 116 -11.03 -11.80 -4.93
N LEU A 117 -12.13 -11.16 -4.47
CA LEU A 117 -12.65 -11.34 -3.12
C LEU A 117 -13.17 -12.75 -2.89
N ALA A 118 -13.85 -13.35 -3.88
CA ALA A 118 -14.27 -14.74 -3.83
C ALA A 118 -13.06 -15.67 -3.71
N ILE A 119 -12.04 -15.48 -4.52
CA ILE A 119 -10.81 -16.28 -4.50
C ILE A 119 -10.08 -16.17 -3.16
N LEU A 120 -9.92 -14.96 -2.62
CA LEU A 120 -9.28 -14.75 -1.31
C LEU A 120 -10.05 -15.44 -0.18
N LYS A 121 -11.38 -15.35 -0.22
CA LYS A 121 -12.26 -16.01 0.75
C LYS A 121 -12.19 -17.53 0.63
N ASP A 122 -12.33 -18.08 -0.57
CA ASP A 122 -12.39 -19.54 -0.77
C ASP A 122 -10.99 -20.20 -0.62
N GLY A 123 -9.94 -19.53 -1.13
CA GLY A 123 -8.57 -20.07 -1.11
C GLY A 123 -7.85 -19.90 0.24
N LEU A 124 -8.13 -18.80 0.94
CA LEU A 124 -7.43 -18.43 2.18
C LEU A 124 -8.35 -18.28 3.40
N GLY A 125 -9.67 -18.23 3.24
CA GLY A 125 -10.60 -17.89 4.32
C GLY A 125 -10.51 -16.42 4.77
N VAL A 126 -10.00 -15.53 3.92
CA VAL A 126 -9.73 -14.12 4.25
C VAL A 126 -10.74 -13.22 3.56
N VAL A 127 -11.30 -12.28 4.31
CA VAL A 127 -12.04 -11.12 3.79
C VAL A 127 -11.17 -9.89 4.03
N PRO A 128 -10.42 -9.41 3.03
CA PRO A 128 -9.44 -8.35 3.21
C PRO A 128 -10.10 -7.04 3.63
N LYS A 129 -9.39 -6.26 4.44
CA LYS A 129 -9.82 -4.91 4.85
C LYS A 129 -9.05 -3.82 4.11
N GLY A 130 -7.94 -4.16 3.50
CA GLY A 130 -7.10 -3.28 2.72
C GLY A 130 -7.02 -3.67 1.26
N TYR A 131 -6.87 -2.67 0.42
CA TYR A 131 -6.60 -2.80 -1.00
C TYR A 131 -5.33 -2.03 -1.36
N ARG A 132 -4.60 -2.57 -2.31
CA ARG A 132 -3.56 -1.84 -3.05
C ARG A 132 -3.81 -2.05 -4.53
N SER A 133 -3.91 -0.97 -5.27
CA SER A 133 -4.10 -1.07 -6.72
C SER A 133 -2.82 -1.55 -7.40
N PRO A 134 -2.92 -2.49 -8.35
CA PRO A 134 -1.80 -2.79 -9.23
C PRO A 134 -1.21 -1.55 -9.89
N SER A 135 0.11 -1.42 -9.83
CA SER A 135 0.86 -0.25 -10.35
C SER A 135 0.47 1.10 -9.71
N TRP A 136 -0.21 1.09 -8.56
CA TRP A 136 -0.59 2.26 -7.76
C TRP A 136 -1.42 3.30 -8.53
N ASP A 137 -2.20 2.84 -9.46
CA ASP A 137 -3.10 3.70 -10.23
C ASP A 137 -4.56 3.33 -9.96
N VAL A 138 -5.41 4.30 -9.76
CA VAL A 138 -6.83 4.12 -9.42
C VAL A 138 -7.71 5.04 -10.25
N ASN A 139 -8.92 4.57 -10.58
CA ASN A 139 -9.92 5.40 -11.21
C ASN A 139 -10.65 6.27 -10.16
N THR A 140 -11.29 7.34 -10.59
CA THR A 140 -12.06 8.23 -9.69
C THR A 140 -13.23 7.52 -9.00
N TRP A 141 -13.71 6.41 -9.54
CA TRP A 141 -14.77 5.58 -8.94
C TRP A 141 -14.26 4.42 -8.08
N THR A 142 -12.95 4.08 -8.14
CA THR A 142 -12.35 2.99 -7.36
C THR A 142 -12.65 3.10 -5.87
N PRO A 143 -12.51 4.28 -5.20
CA PRO A 143 -12.82 4.40 -3.77
C PRO A 143 -14.27 4.00 -3.43
N GLY A 144 -15.23 4.36 -4.29
CA GLY A 144 -16.63 3.95 -4.12
C GLY A 144 -16.83 2.43 -4.27
N ILE A 145 -16.15 1.79 -5.23
CA ILE A 145 -16.16 0.32 -5.35
C ILE A 145 -15.60 -0.32 -4.07
N LEU A 146 -14.46 0.14 -3.59
CA LEU A 146 -13.84 -0.38 -2.36
C LEU A 146 -14.78 -0.26 -1.16
N LYS A 147 -15.40 0.88 -0.97
CA LYS A 147 -16.38 1.10 0.12
C LYS A 147 -17.57 0.13 0.04
N ARG A 148 -18.18 -0.05 -1.15
CA ARG A 148 -19.28 -1.00 -1.34
C ARG A 148 -18.92 -2.43 -0.98
N HIS A 149 -17.67 -2.82 -1.23
CA HIS A 149 -17.16 -4.15 -0.91
C HIS A 149 -16.61 -4.29 0.52
N GLY A 150 -16.74 -3.25 1.36
CA GLY A 150 -16.41 -3.31 2.80
C GLY A 150 -14.93 -3.20 3.12
N PHE A 151 -14.14 -2.63 2.22
CA PHE A 151 -12.76 -2.24 2.50
C PHE A 151 -12.73 -1.08 3.50
N LEU A 152 -11.78 -1.13 4.40
CA LEU A 152 -11.52 -0.07 5.37
C LEU A 152 -10.59 1.00 4.79
N TYR A 153 -9.63 0.59 3.97
CA TYR A 153 -8.60 1.48 3.44
C TYR A 153 -8.09 1.05 2.05
N ASP A 154 -7.56 2.03 1.35
CA ASP A 154 -6.67 1.88 0.20
C ASP A 154 -5.24 2.29 0.58
N THR A 155 -4.24 1.83 -0.16
CA THR A 155 -2.85 2.24 -0.03
C THR A 155 -2.18 2.27 -1.40
N SER A 156 -2.66 3.18 -2.25
CA SER A 156 -2.23 3.32 -3.66
C SER A 156 -1.78 4.73 -4.00
N LEU A 157 -2.13 5.73 -3.19
CA LEU A 157 -1.95 7.14 -3.53
C LEU A 157 -0.86 7.82 -2.68
N MET A 158 -0.42 8.99 -3.15
CA MET A 158 0.77 9.69 -2.65
C MET A 158 0.45 11.12 -2.18
N GLY A 159 -0.78 11.34 -1.69
CA GLY A 159 -1.28 12.70 -1.41
C GLY A 159 -0.85 13.29 -0.07
N ASN A 160 -0.26 12.51 0.82
CA ASN A 160 0.14 12.96 2.16
C ASN A 160 1.25 12.07 2.74
N ASP A 161 1.80 12.43 3.91
CA ASP A 161 2.75 11.62 4.68
C ASP A 161 2.10 10.90 5.87
N VAL A 162 0.81 11.13 6.11
CA VAL A 162 -0.01 10.50 7.15
C VAL A 162 -1.33 10.03 6.55
N PRO A 163 -2.06 9.09 7.18
CA PRO A 163 -3.37 8.68 6.71
C PRO A 163 -4.32 9.86 6.48
N TYR A 164 -5.11 9.79 5.42
CA TYR A 164 -6.11 10.81 5.09
C TYR A 164 -7.36 10.16 4.47
N GLU A 165 -8.40 10.94 4.25
CA GLU A 165 -9.64 10.44 3.64
C GLU A 165 -9.74 10.86 2.18
N ILE A 166 -10.23 9.96 1.34
CA ILE A 166 -10.59 10.19 -0.06
C ILE A 166 -12.11 10.18 -0.16
N ASP A 167 -12.68 11.23 -0.73
CA ASP A 167 -14.11 11.29 -0.98
C ASP A 167 -14.55 10.27 -2.04
N SER A 168 -15.71 9.66 -1.82
CA SER A 168 -16.36 8.79 -2.79
C SER A 168 -17.89 8.91 -2.73
N GLU A 169 -18.58 8.39 -3.75
CA GLU A 169 -20.05 8.31 -3.77
C GLU A 169 -20.65 7.51 -2.59
N GLU A 170 -19.85 6.62 -2.00
CA GLU A 170 -20.24 5.74 -0.88
C GLU A 170 -19.71 6.24 0.49
N GLY A 171 -19.25 7.48 0.54
CA GLY A 171 -18.60 8.09 1.71
C GLY A 171 -17.08 7.95 1.71
N PRO A 172 -16.40 8.54 2.69
CA PRO A 172 -14.95 8.61 2.70
C PRO A 172 -14.30 7.23 2.88
N LEU A 173 -13.22 7.00 2.14
CA LEU A 173 -12.31 5.85 2.27
C LEU A 173 -10.98 6.32 2.86
N ILE A 174 -10.42 5.58 3.79
CA ILE A 174 -9.11 5.89 4.34
C ILE A 174 -8.04 5.55 3.29
N GLU A 175 -7.13 6.49 3.05
CA GLU A 175 -5.91 6.27 2.27
C GLU A 175 -4.70 6.22 3.19
N LEU A 176 -3.88 5.19 3.03
CA LEU A 176 -2.57 5.07 3.67
C LEU A 176 -1.50 5.39 2.62
N PRO A 177 -0.88 6.59 2.70
CA PRO A 177 -0.04 7.08 1.61
C PRO A 177 1.24 6.25 1.42
N ILE A 178 1.59 6.06 0.16
CA ILE A 178 2.82 5.43 -0.30
C ILE A 178 3.61 6.39 -1.18
N GLN A 179 4.81 6.02 -1.61
CA GLN A 179 5.61 6.81 -2.55
C GLN A 179 6.60 5.95 -3.32
N TRP A 180 6.89 6.32 -4.57
CA TRP A 180 7.78 5.56 -5.45
C TRP A 180 9.20 5.37 -4.90
N LEU A 181 9.69 6.28 -4.05
CA LEU A 181 10.99 6.12 -3.39
C LEU A 181 11.02 4.90 -2.47
N LEU A 182 9.87 4.52 -1.92
CA LEU A 182 9.68 3.40 -1.00
C LEU A 182 9.11 2.16 -1.71
N ASP A 183 9.49 1.95 -2.97
CA ASP A 183 9.19 0.74 -3.74
C ASP A 183 10.50 0.10 -4.22
N ASP A 184 10.65 -1.21 -4.01
CA ASP A 184 11.84 -1.96 -4.41
C ASP A 184 11.93 -2.23 -5.91
N ALA A 185 10.79 -2.30 -6.61
CA ALA A 185 10.76 -2.68 -8.02
C ALA A 185 11.45 -1.65 -8.94
N PRO A 186 11.23 -0.33 -8.83
CA PRO A 186 11.96 0.68 -9.60
C PRO A 186 13.47 0.66 -9.37
N LEU A 187 13.91 0.20 -8.18
CA LEU A 187 15.30 0.26 -7.76
C LEU A 187 16.09 -1.02 -8.12
N PHE A 188 15.46 -2.18 -8.00
CA PHE A 188 16.17 -3.46 -8.07
C PHE A 188 15.76 -4.37 -9.20
N ARG A 189 14.71 -4.03 -9.94
CA ARG A 189 14.26 -4.85 -11.05
C ARG A 189 14.91 -4.40 -12.35
N HIS A 190 15.57 -5.35 -13.05
CA HIS A 190 16.00 -5.11 -14.42
C HIS A 190 14.85 -5.32 -15.39
N VAL A 191 14.61 -4.34 -16.24
CA VAL A 191 13.68 -4.45 -17.37
C VAL A 191 14.49 -4.31 -18.65
N TYR A 192 14.49 -5.35 -19.49
CA TYR A 192 15.23 -5.32 -20.74
C TYR A 192 14.76 -4.16 -21.63
N GLY A 193 15.72 -3.38 -22.12
CA GLY A 193 15.43 -2.17 -22.90
C GLY A 193 15.18 -0.91 -22.07
N ALA A 194 15.07 -1.00 -20.74
CA ALA A 194 15.03 0.18 -19.89
C ALA A 194 16.44 0.74 -19.65
N THR A 195 16.52 2.05 -19.38
CA THR A 195 17.80 2.75 -19.16
C THR A 195 18.30 2.69 -17.72
N ASN A 196 17.48 2.17 -16.78
CA ASN A 196 17.84 2.09 -15.36
C ASN A 196 18.79 0.92 -15.08
N ALA A 197 19.86 1.20 -14.36
CA ALA A 197 20.71 0.17 -13.79
C ALA A 197 20.10 -0.32 -12.45
N ILE A 198 20.39 -1.60 -12.11
CA ILE A 198 20.04 -2.11 -10.77
C ILE A 198 20.80 -1.31 -9.72
N ALA A 199 20.10 -0.81 -8.73
CA ALA A 199 20.68 0.01 -7.67
C ALA A 199 21.59 -0.82 -6.73
N ASP A 200 22.60 -0.18 -6.18
CA ASP A 200 23.43 -0.75 -5.12
C ASP A 200 22.64 -0.85 -3.80
N PRO A 201 22.55 -2.02 -3.16
CA PRO A 201 21.79 -2.19 -1.92
C PRO A 201 22.23 -1.27 -0.77
N GLY A 202 23.52 -0.94 -0.67
CA GLY A 202 24.03 -0.04 0.36
C GLY A 202 23.55 1.39 0.16
N ARG A 203 23.49 1.87 -1.09
CA ARG A 203 22.91 3.18 -1.42
C ARG A 203 21.41 3.23 -1.14
N VAL A 204 20.69 2.17 -1.45
CA VAL A 204 19.25 2.08 -1.16
C VAL A 204 19.01 2.06 0.34
N LEU A 205 19.79 1.31 1.11
CA LEU A 205 19.73 1.35 2.58
C LEU A 205 19.91 2.78 3.11
N GLN A 206 20.91 3.49 2.60
CA GLN A 206 21.17 4.88 3.00
C GLN A 206 19.99 5.80 2.63
N MET A 207 19.42 5.65 1.44
CA MET A 207 18.29 6.43 0.96
C MET A 207 17.04 6.20 1.80
N TRP A 208 16.64 4.94 2.01
CA TRP A 208 15.48 4.58 2.83
C TRP A 208 15.68 4.96 4.30
N SER A 209 16.91 4.88 4.82
CA SER A 209 17.21 5.32 6.19
C SER A 209 17.02 6.84 6.35
N LYS A 210 17.44 7.65 5.37
CA LYS A 210 17.24 9.09 5.38
C LYS A 210 15.77 9.47 5.25
N GLU A 211 15.04 8.81 4.36
CA GLU A 211 13.62 9.02 4.18
C GLU A 211 12.85 8.71 5.47
N PHE A 212 13.13 7.56 6.08
CA PHE A 212 12.56 7.22 7.38
C PHE A 212 12.86 8.27 8.45
N ALA A 213 14.11 8.74 8.55
CA ALA A 213 14.48 9.72 9.55
C ALA A 213 13.73 11.06 9.37
N GLY A 214 13.53 11.49 8.11
CA GLY A 214 12.71 12.66 7.77
C GLY A 214 11.26 12.46 8.15
N MET A 215 10.64 11.37 7.70
CA MET A 215 9.25 11.04 8.02
C MET A 215 9.02 10.87 9.53
N HIS A 216 9.99 10.29 10.26
CA HIS A 216 9.92 10.19 11.72
C HIS A 216 9.91 11.57 12.39
N ALA A 217 10.73 12.51 11.92
CA ALA A 217 10.75 13.88 12.44
C ALA A 217 9.43 14.63 12.22
N GLU A 218 8.74 14.34 11.10
CA GLU A 218 7.46 14.94 10.70
C GLU A 218 6.22 14.17 11.21
N ASN A 219 6.39 13.14 12.02
CA ASN A 219 5.30 12.25 12.50
C ASN A 219 4.61 11.42 11.39
N GLY A 220 5.31 11.10 10.33
CA GLY A 220 4.78 10.40 9.15
C GLY A 220 4.60 8.89 9.33
N ALA A 221 4.03 8.29 8.30
CA ALA A 221 3.86 6.84 8.13
C ALA A 221 4.85 6.33 7.08
N PHE A 222 5.88 5.60 7.47
CA PHE A 222 6.82 4.96 6.56
C PHE A 222 6.25 3.60 6.13
N ILE A 223 5.71 3.52 4.92
CA ILE A 223 5.16 2.29 4.32
C ILE A 223 6.06 1.86 3.18
N LEU A 224 6.89 0.85 3.43
CA LEU A 224 7.80 0.31 2.43
C LEU A 224 7.12 -0.79 1.64
N THR A 225 7.11 -0.67 0.33
CA THR A 225 6.59 -1.68 -0.59
C THR A 225 7.73 -2.50 -1.18
N CYS A 226 7.63 -3.81 -1.05
CA CYS A 226 8.58 -4.75 -1.58
C CYS A 226 7.86 -5.89 -2.32
N HIS A 227 8.58 -6.56 -3.21
CA HIS A 227 8.06 -7.71 -3.95
C HIS A 227 8.88 -8.95 -3.61
N PRO A 228 8.28 -10.10 -3.26
CA PRO A 228 9.01 -11.31 -2.87
C PRO A 228 10.03 -11.79 -3.91
N PHE A 229 9.77 -11.58 -5.20
CA PHE A 229 10.73 -11.95 -6.25
C PHE A 229 11.89 -10.95 -6.40
N VAL A 230 11.73 -9.71 -5.90
CA VAL A 230 12.73 -8.64 -5.88
C VAL A 230 13.50 -8.67 -4.56
N SER A 231 12.83 -8.33 -3.45
CA SER A 231 13.46 -8.19 -2.12
C SER A 231 13.66 -9.51 -1.37
N GLY A 232 13.09 -10.61 -1.84
CA GLY A 232 13.41 -11.96 -1.32
C GLY A 232 14.82 -12.47 -1.67
N ARG A 233 15.61 -11.73 -2.47
CA ARG A 233 16.99 -12.06 -2.83
C ARG A 233 17.93 -11.79 -1.65
N ALA A 234 19.06 -12.51 -1.59
CA ALA A 234 19.93 -12.57 -0.42
C ALA A 234 20.38 -11.20 0.10
N SER A 235 20.91 -10.33 -0.78
CA SER A 235 21.40 -9.00 -0.37
C SER A 235 20.28 -8.06 0.08
N ARG A 236 19.05 -8.21 -0.49
CA ARG A 236 17.92 -7.35 -0.13
C ARG A 236 17.26 -7.78 1.18
N ILE A 237 17.24 -9.09 1.48
CA ILE A 237 16.86 -9.58 2.82
C ILE A 237 17.75 -8.98 3.89
N GLN A 238 19.07 -8.96 3.68
CA GLN A 238 20.01 -8.31 4.60
C GLN A 238 19.76 -6.81 4.71
N LEU A 239 19.52 -6.13 3.58
CA LEU A 239 19.15 -4.71 3.56
C LEU A 239 17.92 -4.41 4.40
N LEU A 240 16.85 -5.21 4.29
CA LEU A 240 15.64 -5.04 5.10
C LEU A 240 15.93 -5.25 6.60
N GLU A 241 16.75 -6.23 6.96
CA GLU A 241 17.15 -6.46 8.34
C GLU A 241 17.94 -5.27 8.90
N ASP A 242 18.91 -4.75 8.15
CA ASP A 242 19.73 -3.59 8.51
C ASP A 242 18.87 -2.30 8.62
N LEU A 243 17.91 -2.12 7.73
CA LEU A 243 16.99 -1.00 7.76
C LEU A 243 16.13 -1.01 9.04
N VAL A 244 15.55 -2.15 9.40
CA VAL A 244 14.78 -2.28 10.65
C VAL A 244 15.68 -2.08 11.87
N ALA A 245 16.92 -2.60 11.84
CA ALA A 245 17.88 -2.36 12.91
C ALA A 245 18.23 -0.87 13.06
N TYR A 246 18.33 -0.13 11.95
CA TYR A 246 18.48 1.32 11.97
C TYR A 246 17.28 2.01 12.58
N MET A 247 16.07 1.70 12.13
CA MET A 247 14.81 2.30 12.62
C MET A 247 14.59 2.06 14.11
N ARG A 248 15.00 0.93 14.65
CA ARG A 248 14.89 0.58 16.08
C ARG A 248 15.75 1.44 17.00
N LYS A 249 16.69 2.21 16.47
CA LYS A 249 17.47 3.19 17.25
C LYS A 249 16.66 4.44 17.60
N PHE A 250 15.55 4.67 16.93
CA PHE A 250 14.66 5.81 17.16
C PHE A 250 13.58 5.48 18.20
N ARG A 251 13.35 6.41 19.12
CA ARG A 251 12.29 6.24 20.13
C ARG A 251 10.92 6.52 19.51
N GLY A 252 9.91 5.81 19.96
CA GLY A 252 8.53 6.09 19.55
C GLY A 252 8.16 5.60 18.14
N VAL A 253 8.90 4.69 17.56
CA VAL A 253 8.50 4.02 16.31
C VAL A 253 7.46 2.95 16.62
N TRP A 254 6.36 2.97 15.88
CA TRP A 254 5.32 1.94 15.92
C TRP A 254 5.46 1.02 14.69
N PHE A 255 6.10 -0.13 14.88
CA PHE A 255 6.13 -1.19 13.86
C PHE A 255 4.80 -1.92 13.87
N THR A 256 4.07 -1.89 12.75
CA THR A 256 2.69 -2.33 12.68
C THR A 256 2.31 -2.81 11.27
N THR A 257 1.02 -3.03 11.00
CA THR A 257 0.46 -3.34 9.69
C THR A 257 -0.39 -2.17 9.17
N CYS A 258 -0.71 -2.18 7.88
CA CYS A 258 -1.57 -1.18 7.28
C CYS A 258 -2.98 -1.20 7.90
N GLU A 259 -3.54 -2.38 8.14
CA GLU A 259 -4.87 -2.51 8.77
C GLU A 259 -4.91 -1.88 10.16
N GLU A 260 -3.87 -2.05 10.97
CA GLU A 260 -3.81 -1.43 12.31
C GLU A 260 -3.69 0.10 12.24
N ILE A 261 -2.96 0.64 11.25
CA ILE A 261 -2.93 2.09 11.00
C ILE A 261 -4.32 2.58 10.60
N ALA A 262 -4.99 1.89 9.68
CA ALA A 262 -6.34 2.27 9.24
C ALA A 262 -7.36 2.20 10.37
N LYS A 263 -7.31 1.17 11.23
CA LYS A 263 -8.15 1.08 12.43
C LYS A 263 -7.88 2.22 13.41
N TRP A 264 -6.61 2.60 13.58
CA TRP A 264 -6.27 3.74 14.43
C TRP A 264 -6.87 5.03 13.87
N HIS A 265 -6.71 5.30 12.59
CA HIS A 265 -7.28 6.47 11.91
C HIS A 265 -8.81 6.49 12.03
N ALA A 266 -9.48 5.37 11.72
CA ALA A 266 -10.93 5.23 11.84
C ALA A 266 -11.47 5.46 13.27
N SER A 267 -10.62 5.34 14.28
CA SER A 267 -11.03 5.58 15.68
C SER A 267 -11.19 7.07 16.04
N GLY A 268 -10.77 8.00 15.17
CA GLY A 268 -10.79 9.45 15.37
C GLY A 268 -9.87 9.95 16.49
N ARG A 269 -8.99 9.09 17.03
CA ARG A 269 -8.10 9.46 18.16
C ARG A 269 -6.89 10.28 17.73
N GLU A 270 -6.56 10.26 16.45
CA GLU A 270 -5.49 11.07 15.84
C GLU A 270 -5.80 12.57 15.88
N ALA A 271 -7.09 12.94 15.91
CA ALA A 271 -7.57 14.34 15.87
C ALA A 271 -7.83 14.97 17.25
N VAL A 272 -7.70 14.25 18.36
CA VAL A 272 -7.99 14.77 19.71
C VAL A 272 -6.93 15.78 20.14
N GLY A 273 -7.18 17.07 19.82
CA GLY A 273 -6.28 18.17 20.23
C GLY A 273 -6.68 19.56 19.76
N ALA A 274 -7.87 19.74 19.19
CA ALA A 274 -8.37 21.06 18.75
C ALA A 274 -9.78 21.34 19.25
N THR A 275 -10.00 21.27 20.56
CA THR A 275 -11.18 21.89 21.19
C THR A 275 -10.71 22.72 22.37
N ASN A 276 -10.46 23.99 22.08
CA ASN A 276 -10.87 25.16 22.91
C ASN A 276 -10.40 26.41 22.19
N GLY A 277 -11.31 27.04 21.46
CA GLY A 277 -11.09 28.31 20.80
C GLY A 277 -12.31 28.77 20.03
N ALA A 278 -13.35 29.18 20.80
CA ALA A 278 -14.34 30.19 20.48
C ALA A 278 -14.97 30.18 19.06
N GLY A 279 -16.26 29.92 19.04
CA GLY A 279 -17.14 30.32 17.96
C GLY A 279 -16.87 31.73 17.44
N ARG A 280 -16.60 31.80 16.15
CA ARG A 280 -16.81 33.01 15.37
C ARG A 280 -17.95 32.75 14.42
N GLU A 281 -19.13 33.22 14.81
CA GLU A 281 -20.26 33.37 13.88
C GLU A 281 -19.81 34.14 12.64
N ALA A 282 -19.89 33.50 11.50
CA ALA A 282 -19.72 34.17 10.22
C ALA A 282 -20.94 35.06 9.96
N LYS A 283 -20.80 36.38 10.10
CA LYS A 283 -21.78 37.36 9.65
C LYS A 283 -21.95 37.20 8.13
N LYS A 284 -23.17 36.89 7.71
CA LYS A 284 -23.59 36.94 6.30
C LYS A 284 -23.42 38.36 5.77
N PRO A 285 -22.85 38.56 4.57
CA PRO A 285 -22.82 39.87 3.94
C PRO A 285 -24.23 40.26 3.48
N ALA A 286 -24.63 41.50 3.83
CA ALA A 286 -25.90 42.10 3.44
C ALA A 286 -26.00 42.25 1.93
N SER A 287 -27.12 41.83 1.37
CA SER A 287 -27.48 41.97 -0.05
C SER A 287 -27.64 43.47 -0.39
N ARG A 288 -26.78 43.98 -1.27
CA ARG A 288 -26.98 45.31 -1.88
C ARG A 288 -28.02 45.18 -3.00
N ARG A 289 -29.14 45.91 -2.85
CA ARG A 289 -30.12 46.17 -3.89
C ARG A 289 -29.51 46.98 -5.04
N PRO A 290 -29.82 46.69 -6.32
CA PRO A 290 -29.37 47.56 -7.39
C PRO A 290 -30.25 48.82 -7.49
N ALA A 291 -29.59 49.99 -7.60
CA ALA A 291 -30.22 51.27 -7.85
C ALA A 291 -30.74 51.37 -9.28
N ALA A 292 -31.96 51.89 -9.42
CA ALA A 292 -32.61 52.14 -10.69
C ALA A 292 -31.87 53.26 -11.46
N ARG A 293 -31.57 53.02 -12.73
CA ARG A 293 -31.11 54.01 -13.70
C ARG A 293 -32.29 54.77 -14.24
N ALA A 294 -32.40 56.05 -13.93
CA ALA A 294 -33.26 56.99 -14.63
C ALA A 294 -32.66 57.34 -15.99
N ARG A 295 -33.55 57.41 -16.98
CA ARG A 295 -33.26 57.87 -18.37
C ARG A 295 -33.05 59.38 -18.42
N ARG A 296 -32.05 59.81 -19.11
CA ARG A 296 -32.09 60.90 -20.13
C ARG A 296 -31.05 60.58 -21.21
#